data_853aa610042bb4653bbcbfa4bf0e5c7d
#
_entry.id   853aa610042bb4653bbcbfa4bf0e5c7d
#
_cell.length_a   1.000
_cell.length_b   1.000
_cell.length_c   1.000
_cell.angle_alpha   90.00
_cell.angle_beta   90.00
_cell.angle_gamma   90.00
#
_symmetry.space_group_name_H-M   'P 1'
#
loop_
_entity.id
_entity.type
_entity.pdbx_description
1 polymer ?
#
loop_
_entity_poly.entity_id
_entity_poly.type
_entity_poly.pdbx_seq_one_letter_code
_entity_poly.pdbx_strand_id
1 'polypeptide(L)'
;SEAAQERLAAEGFSPDQIARVLAAMPIATHNQRGRGTLLVGGAALELPVMVAMVEQSMSSETYDLLKRPDELFVVQKAHAAPRFVEDVVREMLRYAHDALVDAPDDAFVSARQVNFESIHKHDALAESCATVGELRRELAGATGVRHTSLEEWLYPRSVAARSPERA
;
A
#
# COMPACT_ATOMS: atom_id res chain seq x y z
N SER A 1 23.02 7.31 -4.21
CA SER A 1 22.71 8.02 -5.47
C SER A 1 24.01 8.30 -6.21
N GLU A 2 23.94 8.45 -7.51
CA GLU A 2 25.09 8.76 -8.40
C GLU A 2 25.84 10.01 -7.92
N ALA A 3 25.13 11.07 -7.57
CA ALA A 3 25.70 12.28 -7.02
C ALA A 3 26.51 12.10 -5.72
N ALA A 4 26.14 11.14 -4.86
CA ALA A 4 26.90 10.82 -3.66
C ALA A 4 28.17 10.04 -3.99
N GLN A 5 28.13 9.16 -4.98
CA GLN A 5 29.30 8.44 -5.47
C GLN A 5 30.32 9.38 -6.10
N GLU A 6 29.87 10.30 -6.96
CA GLU A 6 30.71 11.31 -7.58
C GLU A 6 31.42 12.21 -6.56
N ARG A 7 30.68 12.67 -5.53
CA ARG A 7 31.27 13.49 -4.44
C ARG A 7 32.33 12.73 -3.67
N LEU A 8 32.04 11.48 -3.26
CA LEU A 8 33.01 10.67 -2.54
C LEU A 8 34.25 10.35 -3.39
N ALA A 9 34.06 10.11 -4.70
CA ALA A 9 35.18 9.91 -5.62
C ALA A 9 36.06 11.20 -5.76
N ALA A 10 35.45 12.37 -5.82
CA ALA A 10 36.14 13.65 -5.84
C ALA A 10 36.95 13.93 -4.56
N GLU A 11 36.50 13.41 -3.41
CA GLU A 11 37.20 13.43 -2.11
C GLU A 11 38.30 12.35 -2.01
N GLY A 12 38.53 11.56 -3.08
CA GLY A 12 39.61 10.56 -3.13
C GLY A 12 39.26 9.18 -2.58
N PHE A 13 37.97 8.88 -2.32
CA PHE A 13 37.57 7.54 -1.91
C PHE A 13 37.63 6.55 -3.09
N SER A 14 38.16 5.35 -2.85
CA SER A 14 38.16 4.29 -3.85
C SER A 14 36.74 3.73 -4.05
N PRO A 15 36.42 3.07 -5.19
CA PRO A 15 35.12 2.45 -5.43
C PRO A 15 34.68 1.50 -4.31
N ASP A 16 35.57 0.72 -3.74
CA ASP A 16 35.27 -0.20 -2.62
C ASP A 16 34.95 0.55 -1.34
N GLN A 17 35.65 1.64 -1.05
CA GLN A 17 35.35 2.50 0.10
C GLN A 17 33.99 3.18 -0.08
N ILE A 18 33.69 3.68 -1.27
CA ILE A 18 32.40 4.29 -1.60
C ILE A 18 31.27 3.28 -1.39
N ALA A 19 31.41 2.06 -1.91
CA ALA A 19 30.42 1.00 -1.73
C ALA A 19 30.16 0.71 -0.24
N ARG A 20 31.21 0.61 0.56
CA ARG A 20 31.10 0.37 2.02
C ARG A 20 30.47 1.55 2.77
N VAL A 21 30.81 2.78 2.42
CA VAL A 21 30.20 3.98 3.03
C VAL A 21 28.70 4.02 2.70
N LEU A 22 28.32 3.82 1.44
CA LEU A 22 26.93 3.88 1.02
C LEU A 22 26.09 2.71 1.60
N ALA A 23 26.70 1.54 1.81
CA ALA A 23 26.04 0.42 2.48
C ALA A 23 25.82 0.66 3.99
N ALA A 24 26.69 1.43 4.61
CA ALA A 24 26.64 1.72 6.05
C ALA A 24 25.75 2.94 6.38
N MET A 25 25.53 3.83 5.39
CA MET A 25 24.74 5.05 5.61
C MET A 25 23.33 4.89 5.04
N PRO A 26 22.29 5.14 5.85
CA PRO A 26 20.94 5.18 5.33
C PRO A 26 20.79 6.39 4.40
N ILE A 27 20.41 6.13 3.16
CA ILE A 27 20.06 7.20 2.20
C ILE A 27 18.57 7.43 2.31
N ALA A 28 18.19 8.43 3.08
CA ALA A 28 16.82 8.89 3.20
C ALA A 28 16.62 10.15 2.35
N THR A 29 15.50 10.22 1.65
CA THR A 29 15.09 11.43 0.92
C THR A 29 14.12 12.23 1.78
N HIS A 30 12.83 12.09 1.54
CA HIS A 30 11.78 12.70 2.37
C HIS A 30 10.93 11.60 3.00
N ASN A 31 10.32 11.94 4.13
CA ASN A 31 9.35 11.08 4.82
C ASN A 31 8.02 11.79 4.89
N GLN A 32 6.96 11.03 4.77
CA GLN A 32 5.59 11.47 4.95
C GLN A 32 4.78 10.45 5.73
N ARG A 33 3.71 10.89 6.37
CA ARG A 33 2.74 10.00 6.99
C ARG A 33 1.78 9.48 5.93
N GLY A 34 1.39 8.20 6.08
CA GLY A 34 0.32 7.59 5.31
C GLY A 34 -0.85 7.21 6.19
N ARG A 35 -2.03 7.16 5.60
CA ARG A 35 -3.25 6.61 6.21
C ARG A 35 -3.80 5.51 5.31
N GLY A 36 -3.72 4.27 5.78
CA GLY A 36 -4.40 3.13 5.18
C GLY A 36 -5.79 2.96 5.75
N THR A 37 -6.74 2.59 4.91
CA THR A 37 -8.10 2.21 5.29
C THR A 37 -8.44 0.91 4.61
N LEU A 38 -8.84 -0.10 5.38
CA LEU A 38 -9.32 -1.39 4.88
C LEU A 38 -10.75 -1.59 5.36
N LEU A 39 -11.65 -1.94 4.44
CA LEU A 39 -13.04 -2.26 4.71
C LEU A 39 -13.33 -3.66 4.20
N VAL A 40 -13.98 -4.47 5.04
CA VAL A 40 -14.46 -5.81 4.69
C VAL A 40 -15.95 -5.88 4.98
N GLY A 41 -16.72 -6.37 4.03
CA GLY A 41 -18.16 -6.55 4.14
C GLY A 41 -18.58 -7.95 3.71
N GLY A 42 -19.65 -8.50 4.30
CA GLY A 42 -20.17 -9.82 3.95
C GLY A 42 -19.32 -11.00 4.45
N ALA A 43 -18.22 -10.73 5.17
CA ALA A 43 -17.38 -11.74 5.82
C ALA A 43 -16.85 -11.20 7.16
N ALA A 44 -16.50 -12.13 8.05
CA ALA A 44 -15.90 -11.77 9.34
C ALA A 44 -14.38 -11.77 9.24
N LEU A 45 -13.76 -10.71 9.73
CA LEU A 45 -12.32 -10.60 9.90
C LEU A 45 -12.04 -9.86 11.21
N GLU A 46 -11.16 -10.41 12.03
CA GLU A 46 -10.83 -9.80 13.32
C GLU A 46 -10.08 -8.47 13.15
N LEU A 47 -10.44 -7.48 13.95
CA LEU A 47 -9.84 -6.14 13.88
C LEU A 47 -8.30 -6.15 14.01
N PRO A 48 -7.67 -6.92 14.93
CA PRO A 48 -6.21 -6.99 15.00
C PRO A 48 -5.56 -7.50 13.70
N VAL A 49 -6.22 -8.43 13.01
CA VAL A 49 -5.75 -8.96 11.71
C VAL A 49 -5.83 -7.87 10.64
N MET A 50 -6.93 -7.12 10.60
CA MET A 50 -7.10 -6.01 9.66
C MET A 50 -6.05 -4.91 9.90
N VAL A 51 -5.78 -4.56 11.15
CA VAL A 51 -4.72 -3.58 11.50
C VAL A 51 -3.37 -4.07 11.01
N ALA A 52 -3.02 -5.33 11.30
CA ALA A 52 -1.75 -5.92 10.86
C ALA A 52 -1.60 -5.92 9.33
N MET A 53 -2.69 -6.18 8.58
CA MET A 53 -2.68 -6.10 7.12
C MET A 53 -2.34 -4.70 6.62
N VAL A 54 -2.97 -3.68 7.20
CA VAL A 54 -2.70 -2.28 6.83
C VAL A 54 -1.26 -1.91 7.13
N GLU A 55 -0.75 -2.22 8.33
CA GLU A 55 0.61 -1.92 8.74
C GLU A 55 1.66 -2.63 7.89
N GLN A 56 1.48 -3.92 7.60
CA GLN A 56 2.39 -4.71 6.76
C GLN A 56 2.37 -4.27 5.29
N SER A 57 1.29 -3.64 4.86
CA SER A 57 1.19 -3.07 3.51
C SER A 57 1.96 -1.76 3.36
N MET A 58 2.37 -1.12 4.45
CA MET A 58 3.13 0.13 4.44
C MET A 58 4.63 -0.11 4.34
N SER A 59 5.40 0.92 4.01
CA SER A 59 6.87 0.87 4.05
C SER A 59 7.39 0.68 5.47
N SER A 60 6.70 1.26 6.45
CA SER A 60 6.90 1.05 7.89
C SER A 60 5.60 1.37 8.63
N GLU A 61 5.34 0.63 9.68
CA GLU A 61 4.33 0.98 10.68
C GLU A 61 4.73 2.23 11.47
N THR A 62 3.78 2.82 12.19
CA THR A 62 4.03 3.91 13.14
C THR A 62 4.17 3.34 14.55
N TYR A 63 4.92 4.03 15.40
CA TYR A 63 5.19 3.66 16.78
C TYR A 63 4.78 4.81 17.70
N ASP A 64 4.17 4.50 18.84
CA ASP A 64 3.70 5.49 19.80
C ASP A 64 4.84 6.15 20.58
N LEU A 65 5.87 5.38 20.89
CA LEU A 65 7.02 5.83 21.67
C LEU A 65 8.32 5.42 20.98
N LEU A 66 9.12 6.41 20.60
CA LEU A 66 10.43 6.22 19.98
C LEU A 66 11.50 6.93 20.78
N LYS A 67 12.66 6.28 20.94
CA LYS A 67 13.92 6.90 21.35
C LYS A 67 14.78 7.15 20.10
N ARG A 68 15.85 7.94 20.22
CA ARG A 68 16.72 8.28 19.07
C ARG A 68 17.20 7.08 18.24
N PRO A 69 17.62 5.94 18.83
CA PRO A 69 17.98 4.76 18.04
C PRO A 69 16.80 4.19 17.25
N ASP A 70 15.59 4.26 17.83
CA ASP A 70 14.37 3.73 17.21
C ASP A 70 13.93 4.62 16.03
N GLU A 71 14.11 5.94 16.14
CA GLU A 71 13.84 6.88 15.05
C GLU A 71 14.68 6.55 13.80
N LEU A 72 15.98 6.28 13.98
CA LEU A 72 16.84 5.87 12.87
C LEU A 72 16.38 4.54 12.27
N PHE A 73 16.00 3.57 13.11
CA PHE A 73 15.49 2.27 12.66
C PHE A 73 14.24 2.43 11.79
N VAL A 74 13.27 3.24 12.21
CA VAL A 74 12.02 3.46 11.43
C VAL A 74 12.32 4.09 10.08
N VAL A 75 13.21 5.09 10.03
CA VAL A 75 13.62 5.74 8.78
C VAL A 75 14.32 4.73 7.86
N GLN A 76 15.24 3.93 8.38
CA GLN A 76 15.92 2.89 7.60
C GLN A 76 14.95 1.85 7.08
N LYS A 77 14.02 1.36 7.91
CA LYS A 77 12.99 0.39 7.54
C LYS A 77 12.12 0.92 6.39
N ALA A 78 11.63 2.15 6.51
CA ALA A 78 10.79 2.76 5.49
C ALA A 78 11.51 2.91 4.14
N HIS A 79 12.80 3.28 4.15
CA HIS A 79 13.58 3.44 2.92
C HIS A 79 14.10 2.12 2.35
N ALA A 80 14.18 1.06 3.16
CA ALA A 80 14.52 -0.28 2.67
C ALA A 80 13.40 -0.94 1.86
N ALA A 81 12.15 -0.52 2.07
CA ALA A 81 10.97 -1.05 1.38
C ALA A 81 10.05 0.10 0.90
N PRO A 82 10.54 0.96 -0.01
CA PRO A 82 9.73 2.09 -0.50
C PRO A 82 8.50 1.58 -1.25
N ARG A 83 7.33 2.18 -0.96
CA ARG A 83 6.06 1.84 -1.59
C ARG A 83 5.30 3.09 -1.98
N PHE A 84 4.76 3.10 -3.19
CA PHE A 84 3.77 4.09 -3.62
C PHE A 84 2.39 3.77 -3.06
N VAL A 85 1.47 4.73 -3.11
CA VAL A 85 0.10 4.53 -2.62
C VAL A 85 -0.61 3.35 -3.28
N GLU A 86 -0.34 3.11 -4.56
CA GLU A 86 -0.87 1.99 -5.35
C GLU A 86 -0.32 0.64 -4.88
N ASP A 87 0.96 0.59 -4.51
CA ASP A 87 1.58 -0.63 -3.99
C ASP A 87 0.97 -1.02 -2.64
N VAL A 88 0.74 -0.03 -1.77
CA VAL A 88 0.08 -0.23 -0.48
C VAL A 88 -1.34 -0.78 -0.67
N VAL A 89 -2.12 -0.20 -1.60
CA VAL A 89 -3.48 -0.67 -1.91
C VAL A 89 -3.47 -2.10 -2.44
N ARG A 90 -2.57 -2.44 -3.38
CA ARG A 90 -2.44 -3.80 -3.90
C ARG A 90 -2.09 -4.82 -2.81
N GLU A 91 -1.15 -4.46 -1.92
CA GLU A 91 -0.78 -5.34 -0.80
C GLU A 91 -1.93 -5.53 0.20
N MET A 92 -2.66 -4.48 0.55
CA MET A 92 -3.85 -4.60 1.41
C MET A 92 -4.89 -5.56 0.81
N LEU A 93 -5.18 -5.42 -0.49
CA LEU A 93 -6.13 -6.31 -1.17
C LEU A 93 -5.62 -7.76 -1.25
N ARG A 94 -4.32 -7.95 -1.49
CA ARG A 94 -3.70 -9.28 -1.49
C ARG A 94 -3.79 -9.95 -0.11
N TYR A 95 -3.44 -9.24 0.96
CA TYR A 95 -3.57 -9.77 2.33
C TYR A 95 -5.01 -10.08 2.70
N ALA A 96 -5.94 -9.21 2.29
CA ALA A 96 -7.36 -9.46 2.52
C ALA A 96 -7.86 -10.70 1.76
N HIS A 97 -7.46 -10.87 0.50
CA HIS A 97 -7.76 -12.07 -0.29
C HIS A 97 -7.26 -13.34 0.40
N ASP A 98 -5.99 -13.34 0.86
CA ASP A 98 -5.37 -14.50 1.51
C ASP A 98 -6.05 -14.86 2.83
N ALA A 99 -6.52 -13.86 3.58
CA ALA A 99 -7.25 -14.07 4.83
C ALA A 99 -8.72 -14.46 4.63
N LEU A 100 -9.28 -14.16 3.47
CA LEU A 100 -10.69 -14.42 3.11
C LEU A 100 -10.84 -15.61 2.14
N VAL A 101 -9.90 -16.57 2.19
CA VAL A 101 -9.90 -17.74 1.29
C VAL A 101 -11.19 -18.54 1.35
N ASP A 102 -11.82 -18.63 2.53
CA ASP A 102 -13.08 -19.37 2.75
C ASP A 102 -14.33 -18.45 2.71
N ALA A 103 -14.16 -17.15 2.44
CA ALA A 103 -15.27 -16.22 2.38
C ALA A 103 -16.12 -16.43 1.10
N PRO A 104 -17.41 -16.07 1.12
CA PRO A 104 -18.25 -16.07 -0.08
C PRO A 104 -17.71 -15.16 -1.17
N ASP A 105 -17.98 -15.51 -2.44
CA ASP A 105 -17.52 -14.71 -3.59
C ASP A 105 -18.10 -13.29 -3.64
N ASP A 106 -19.27 -13.08 -3.02
CA ASP A 106 -19.93 -11.78 -2.90
C ASP A 106 -19.48 -10.96 -1.68
N ALA A 107 -18.60 -11.50 -0.82
CA ALA A 107 -17.95 -10.70 0.20
C ALA A 107 -17.14 -9.58 -0.45
N PHE A 108 -17.11 -8.41 0.18
CA PHE A 108 -16.56 -7.18 -0.39
C PHE A 108 -15.32 -6.71 0.36
N VAL A 109 -14.34 -6.22 -0.38
CA VAL A 109 -13.12 -5.61 0.17
C VAL A 109 -12.89 -4.26 -0.50
N SER A 110 -12.54 -3.25 0.29
CA SER A 110 -12.06 -1.97 -0.22
C SER A 110 -10.80 -1.56 0.54
N ALA A 111 -9.79 -1.13 -0.20
CA ALA A 111 -8.54 -0.62 0.32
C ALA A 111 -8.28 0.79 -0.21
N ARG A 112 -7.85 1.69 0.68
CA ARG A 112 -7.53 3.07 0.34
C ARG A 112 -6.28 3.51 1.08
N GLN A 113 -5.37 4.18 0.37
CA GLN A 113 -4.15 4.79 0.93
C GLN A 113 -4.10 6.27 0.59
N VAL A 114 -3.81 7.09 1.59
CA VAL A 114 -3.50 8.51 1.41
C VAL A 114 -2.12 8.76 2.00
N ASN A 115 -1.21 9.33 1.22
CA ASN A 115 0.07 9.83 1.70
C ASN A 115 -0.01 11.35 1.85
N PHE A 116 0.27 11.85 3.05
CA PHE A 116 0.35 13.28 3.36
C PHE A 116 1.73 13.77 2.94
N GLU A 117 1.83 14.25 1.70
CA GLU A 117 3.10 14.60 1.08
C GLU A 117 3.81 15.74 1.83
N SER A 118 5.12 15.58 2.07
CA SER A 118 5.91 16.55 2.84
C SER A 118 6.58 17.60 1.96
N ILE A 119 6.82 17.31 0.68
CA ILE A 119 7.53 18.21 -0.26
C ILE A 119 6.67 18.67 -1.43
N HIS A 120 5.46 18.14 -1.59
CA HIS A 120 4.50 18.50 -2.63
C HIS A 120 3.33 19.31 -2.06
N LYS A 121 2.64 20.07 -2.92
CA LYS A 121 1.46 20.87 -2.54
C LYS A 121 0.15 20.06 -2.52
N HIS A 122 0.21 18.78 -2.79
CA HIS A 122 -0.93 17.86 -2.86
C HIS A 122 -0.59 16.56 -2.16
N ASP A 123 -1.59 15.87 -1.67
CA ASP A 123 -1.45 14.52 -1.17
C ASP A 123 -1.58 13.51 -2.33
N ALA A 124 -0.96 12.34 -2.18
CA ALA A 124 -1.15 11.22 -3.09
C ALA A 124 -2.24 10.29 -2.54
N LEU A 125 -3.11 9.79 -3.43
CA LEU A 125 -4.21 8.91 -3.07
C LEU A 125 -4.33 7.78 -4.09
N ALA A 126 -4.50 6.55 -3.59
CA ALA A 126 -4.99 5.41 -4.36
C ALA A 126 -6.11 4.72 -3.59
N GLU A 127 -7.07 4.18 -4.33
CA GLU A 127 -8.12 3.32 -3.79
C GLU A 127 -8.52 2.26 -4.80
N SER A 128 -8.93 1.11 -4.31
CA SER A 128 -9.50 0.04 -5.11
C SER A 128 -10.44 -0.79 -4.25
N CYS A 129 -11.44 -1.37 -4.89
CA CYS A 129 -12.40 -2.26 -4.24
C CYS A 129 -12.84 -3.35 -5.21
N ALA A 130 -13.23 -4.49 -4.65
CA ALA A 130 -13.75 -5.62 -5.42
C ALA A 130 -14.52 -6.57 -4.50
N THR A 131 -15.28 -7.48 -5.08
CA THR A 131 -15.71 -8.67 -4.33
C THR A 131 -14.56 -9.69 -4.24
N VAL A 132 -14.63 -10.58 -3.25
CA VAL A 132 -13.62 -11.65 -3.07
C VAL A 132 -13.55 -12.53 -4.32
N GLY A 133 -14.68 -12.84 -4.95
CA GLY A 133 -14.70 -13.60 -6.20
C GLY A 133 -14.06 -12.87 -7.38
N GLU A 134 -14.16 -11.54 -7.44
CA GLU A 134 -13.45 -10.72 -8.45
C GLU A 134 -11.95 -10.75 -8.23
N LEU A 135 -11.48 -10.59 -6.98
CA LEU A 135 -10.06 -10.69 -6.62
C LEU A 135 -9.48 -12.08 -6.93
N ARG A 136 -10.20 -13.15 -6.62
CA ARG A 136 -9.79 -14.52 -6.96
C ARG A 136 -9.56 -14.70 -8.46
N ARG A 137 -10.46 -14.19 -9.29
CA ARG A 137 -10.32 -14.28 -10.75
C ARG A 137 -9.12 -13.48 -11.26
N GLU A 138 -8.93 -12.28 -10.75
CA GLU A 138 -7.83 -11.40 -11.13
C GLU A 138 -6.47 -12.02 -10.74
N LEU A 139 -6.33 -12.50 -9.51
CA LEU A 139 -5.12 -13.17 -9.03
C LEU A 139 -4.86 -14.51 -9.73
N ALA A 140 -5.90 -15.16 -10.23
CA ALA A 140 -5.76 -16.34 -11.11
C ALA A 140 -5.37 -15.99 -12.56
N GLY A 141 -5.14 -14.70 -12.87
CA GLY A 141 -4.67 -14.24 -14.18
C GLY A 141 -5.78 -13.85 -15.17
N ALA A 142 -7.03 -13.74 -14.74
CA ALA A 142 -8.09 -13.22 -15.59
C ALA A 142 -7.85 -11.73 -15.89
N THR A 143 -7.95 -11.35 -17.17
CA THR A 143 -7.82 -9.96 -17.61
C THR A 143 -9.19 -9.30 -17.78
N GLY A 144 -9.25 -7.98 -17.51
CA GLY A 144 -10.47 -7.20 -17.70
C GLY A 144 -11.58 -7.52 -16.68
N VAL A 145 -11.22 -8.01 -15.51
CA VAL A 145 -12.18 -8.23 -14.42
C VAL A 145 -12.77 -6.88 -14.04
N ARG A 146 -14.11 -6.75 -14.18
CA ARG A 146 -14.80 -5.55 -13.68
C ARG A 146 -14.93 -5.67 -12.17
N HIS A 147 -14.57 -4.61 -11.47
CA HIS A 147 -14.72 -4.53 -10.02
C HIS A 147 -16.07 -3.92 -9.64
N THR A 148 -16.71 -4.54 -8.69
CA THR A 148 -17.92 -4.03 -8.05
C THR A 148 -17.58 -2.89 -7.12
N SER A 149 -18.21 -1.74 -7.28
CA SER A 149 -18.06 -0.59 -6.38
C SER A 149 -18.81 -0.82 -5.05
N LEU A 150 -18.47 -0.03 -4.02
CA LEU A 150 -19.18 -0.07 -2.74
C LEU A 150 -20.67 0.26 -2.90
N GLU A 151 -21.02 1.21 -3.76
CA GLU A 151 -22.41 1.57 -4.04
C GLU A 151 -23.16 0.40 -4.69
N GLU A 152 -22.56 -0.26 -5.68
CA GLU A 152 -23.14 -1.42 -6.34
C GLU A 152 -23.33 -2.60 -5.38
N TRP A 153 -22.37 -2.82 -4.50
CA TRP A 153 -22.41 -3.88 -3.51
C TRP A 153 -23.51 -3.65 -2.45
N LEU A 154 -23.64 -2.40 -1.95
CA LEU A 154 -24.66 -2.05 -0.97
C LEU A 154 -26.08 -1.99 -1.56
N TYR A 155 -26.19 -1.57 -2.83
CA TYR A 155 -27.48 -1.30 -3.48
C TYR A 155 -27.57 -1.98 -4.88
N PRO A 156 -27.52 -3.33 -4.93
CA PRO A 156 -27.43 -4.05 -6.22
C PRO A 156 -28.61 -3.78 -7.16
N ARG A 157 -29.79 -3.43 -6.65
CA ARG A 157 -30.99 -3.16 -7.46
C ARG A 157 -31.06 -1.72 -8.02
N SER A 158 -30.38 -0.77 -7.43
CA SER A 158 -30.42 0.64 -7.88
C SER A 158 -29.57 0.89 -9.12
N VAL A 159 -28.52 0.11 -9.31
CA VAL A 159 -27.59 0.22 -10.45
C VAL A 159 -28.18 -0.41 -11.71
N ALA A 160 -28.88 -1.53 -11.60
CA ALA A 160 -29.56 -2.18 -12.72
C ALA A 160 -30.64 -1.29 -13.39
N ALA A 161 -31.25 -0.38 -12.62
CA ALA A 161 -32.26 0.57 -13.11
C ALA A 161 -31.68 1.80 -13.84
N ARG A 162 -30.36 2.01 -13.81
CA ARG A 162 -29.67 3.16 -14.43
C ARG A 162 -28.97 2.84 -15.75
N SER A 163 -29.00 1.60 -16.22
CA SER A 163 -28.47 1.26 -17.53
C SER A 163 -29.39 1.88 -18.61
N PRO A 164 -28.91 2.84 -19.45
CA PRO A 164 -29.74 3.37 -20.51
C PRO A 164 -30.05 2.27 -21.52
N GLU A 165 -31.33 2.04 -21.81
CA GLU A 165 -31.74 1.32 -22.97
C GLU A 165 -31.06 1.97 -24.18
N ARG A 166 -30.21 1.21 -24.86
CA ARG A 166 -29.64 1.64 -26.13
C ARG A 166 -30.77 1.65 -27.18
N ALA A 167 -31.21 2.85 -27.53
CA ALA A 167 -31.97 3.09 -28.74
C ALA A 167 -31.06 3.03 -29.96
#